data_b669abd458997ae1fb8d1e0a6fefc07a
#
_entry.id   b669abd458997ae1fb8d1e0a6fefc07a
#
_cell.length_a   1.000
_cell.length_b   1.000
_cell.length_c   1.000
_cell.angle_alpha   90.00
_cell.angle_beta   90.00
_cell.angle_gamma   90.00
#
_symmetry.space_group_name_H-M   'P 1'
#
loop_
_entity.id
_entity.type
_entity.pdbx_description
1 polymer ?
#
loop_
_entity_poly.entity_id
_entity_poly.type
_entity_poly.pdbx_seq_one_letter_code
_entity_poly.pdbx_strand_id
1 'polypeptide(L)'
;MAPLTDPAFARLRSVDPVLAEAVGDAVFELETDLFTALAKGIVEKGASDAFPFAWASLAARLGEVSPERVLEAGPALEDFGKKTAKALLGAAKAVLSGKIGMERLAALPDDEAVGVLCSLRCVDVRLAVRILIGVLRRPDVLRFDDEAVRSGLMRVHGPRSCTREGFEAFRARHAPFGSA
;
A
#
# COMPACT_ATOMS: atom_id res chain seq x y z
N MET A 1 8.73 -10.40 -11.49
CA MET A 1 7.69 -11.22 -10.83
C MET A 1 8.38 -12.15 -9.85
N ALA A 2 8.29 -11.92 -8.56
CA ALA A 2 8.69 -12.91 -7.58
C ALA A 2 7.44 -13.74 -7.26
N PRO A 3 7.40 -15.03 -7.56
CA PRO A 3 6.30 -15.88 -7.13
C PRO A 3 6.29 -15.91 -5.60
N LEU A 4 5.11 -16.03 -5.01
CA LEU A 4 4.92 -16.31 -3.59
C LEU A 4 5.43 -17.72 -3.17
N THR A 5 6.50 -18.21 -3.82
CA THR A 5 7.31 -19.35 -3.39
C THR A 5 8.22 -18.99 -2.22
N ASP A 6 7.97 -17.83 -1.66
CA ASP A 6 8.56 -17.23 -0.49
C ASP A 6 8.27 -18.11 0.76
N PRO A 7 9.20 -18.19 1.70
CA PRO A 7 9.01 -18.81 3.02
C PRO A 7 7.73 -18.42 3.74
N ALA A 8 7.24 -17.21 3.51
CA ALA A 8 5.96 -16.72 4.03
C ALA A 8 4.76 -17.56 3.57
N PHE A 9 4.72 -17.95 2.28
CA PHE A 9 3.61 -18.75 1.76
C PHE A 9 3.66 -20.21 2.21
N ALA A 10 4.86 -20.77 2.31
CA ALA A 10 5.04 -22.10 2.89
C ALA A 10 4.57 -22.12 4.35
N ARG A 11 4.90 -21.07 5.11
CA ARG A 11 4.42 -20.91 6.47
C ARG A 11 2.91 -20.70 6.53
N LEU A 12 2.33 -19.84 5.67
CA LEU A 12 0.89 -19.65 5.62
C LEU A 12 0.15 -20.97 5.44
N ARG A 13 0.57 -21.80 4.48
CA ARG A 13 -0.03 -23.13 4.26
C ARG A 13 0.07 -24.03 5.50
N SER A 14 1.10 -23.90 6.30
CA SER A 14 1.30 -24.73 7.49
C SER A 14 0.48 -24.28 8.71
N VAL A 15 0.32 -22.94 8.87
CA VAL A 15 -0.34 -22.37 10.07
C VAL A 15 -1.81 -22.04 9.84
N ASP A 16 -2.20 -21.79 8.58
CA ASP A 16 -3.56 -21.40 8.21
C ASP A 16 -3.94 -21.91 6.79
N PRO A 17 -4.23 -23.19 6.67
CA PRO A 17 -4.59 -23.79 5.37
C PRO A 17 -5.87 -23.19 4.79
N VAL A 18 -6.80 -22.69 5.61
CA VAL A 18 -8.05 -22.06 5.16
C VAL A 18 -7.77 -20.73 4.45
N LEU A 19 -6.91 -19.92 5.05
CA LEU A 19 -6.49 -18.66 4.42
C LEU A 19 -5.64 -18.96 3.17
N ALA A 20 -4.74 -19.93 3.21
CA ALA A 20 -3.93 -20.33 2.07
C ALA A 20 -4.76 -20.80 0.89
N GLU A 21 -5.85 -21.54 1.12
CA GLU A 21 -6.81 -21.94 0.10
C GLU A 21 -7.56 -20.73 -0.48
N ALA A 22 -7.99 -19.81 0.37
CA ALA A 22 -8.70 -18.58 -0.03
C ALA A 22 -7.84 -17.65 -0.89
N VAL A 23 -6.54 -17.56 -0.60
CA VAL A 23 -5.57 -16.77 -1.37
C VAL A 23 -5.17 -17.48 -2.67
N GLY A 24 -5.12 -18.80 -2.66
CA GLY A 24 -4.77 -19.63 -3.83
C GLY A 24 -3.36 -19.29 -4.36
N ASP A 25 -3.26 -19.25 -5.70
CA ASP A 25 -2.02 -18.90 -6.41
C ASP A 25 -1.98 -17.41 -6.83
N ALA A 26 -2.60 -16.54 -6.03
CA ALA A 26 -2.61 -15.12 -6.32
C ALA A 26 -1.19 -14.56 -6.41
N VAL A 27 -0.89 -13.89 -7.52
CA VAL A 27 0.38 -13.19 -7.72
C VAL A 27 0.14 -11.70 -7.49
N PHE A 28 0.87 -11.12 -6.56
CA PHE A 28 0.81 -9.70 -6.29
C PHE A 28 1.98 -9.00 -7.00
N GLU A 29 1.66 -8.06 -7.88
CA GLU A 29 2.66 -7.13 -8.41
C GLU A 29 2.97 -6.11 -7.33
N LEU A 30 4.18 -6.20 -6.78
CA LEU A 30 4.65 -5.26 -5.77
C LEU A 30 5.43 -4.12 -6.45
N GLU A 31 5.02 -2.90 -6.19
CA GLU A 31 5.81 -1.73 -6.57
C GLU A 31 7.13 -1.74 -5.81
N THR A 32 8.19 -1.34 -6.51
CA THR A 32 9.54 -1.23 -5.94
C THR A 32 9.96 0.22 -5.71
N ASP A 33 9.30 1.16 -6.40
CA ASP A 33 9.56 2.58 -6.26
C ASP A 33 8.53 3.28 -5.37
N LEU A 34 9.03 4.02 -4.39
CA LEU A 34 8.21 4.71 -3.40
C LEU A 34 7.30 5.76 -4.03
N PHE A 35 7.82 6.57 -4.96
CA PHE A 35 7.01 7.63 -5.55
C PHE A 35 5.95 7.07 -6.47
N THR A 36 6.28 6.06 -7.26
CA THR A 36 5.32 5.36 -8.13
C THR A 36 4.20 4.74 -7.30
N ALA A 37 4.51 4.09 -6.17
CA ALA A 37 3.50 3.53 -5.26
C ALA A 37 2.57 4.60 -4.70
N LEU A 38 3.12 5.74 -4.26
CA LEU A 38 2.35 6.90 -3.80
C LEU A 38 1.46 7.46 -4.90
N ALA A 39 2.02 7.70 -6.08
CA ALA A 39 1.30 8.27 -7.21
C ALA A 39 0.14 7.36 -7.68
N LYS A 40 0.39 6.04 -7.80
CA LYS A 40 -0.66 5.04 -8.11
C LYS A 40 -1.80 5.11 -7.10
N GLY A 41 -1.49 5.05 -5.80
CA GLY A 41 -2.52 5.08 -4.77
C GLY A 41 -3.31 6.39 -4.72
N ILE A 42 -2.66 7.53 -4.98
CA ILE A 42 -3.34 8.84 -5.06
C ILE A 42 -4.29 8.88 -6.26
N VAL A 43 -3.86 8.40 -7.44
CA VAL A 43 -4.69 8.34 -8.65
C VAL A 43 -5.84 7.35 -8.49
N GLU A 44 -5.58 6.16 -7.92
CA GLU A 44 -6.59 5.16 -7.61
C GLU A 44 -7.72 5.74 -6.74
N LYS A 45 -7.34 6.46 -5.69
CA LYS A 45 -8.31 7.12 -4.79
C LYS A 45 -9.11 8.24 -5.48
N GLY A 46 -8.54 8.89 -6.48
CA GLY A 46 -9.19 9.94 -7.26
C GLY A 46 -10.12 9.42 -8.36
N ALA A 47 -9.75 8.31 -8.99
CA ALA A 47 -10.40 7.78 -10.19
C ALA A 47 -11.30 6.56 -9.93
N SER A 48 -11.18 5.89 -8.77
CA SER A 48 -11.94 4.67 -8.44
C SER A 48 -11.89 3.63 -9.59
N ASP A 49 -13.04 3.25 -10.15
CA ASP A 49 -13.13 2.24 -11.21
C ASP A 49 -12.41 2.63 -12.51
N ALA A 50 -12.21 3.93 -12.75
CA ALA A 50 -11.46 4.44 -13.89
C ALA A 50 -9.93 4.44 -13.67
N PHE A 51 -9.43 3.91 -12.55
CA PHE A 51 -8.01 3.94 -12.20
C PHE A 51 -7.08 3.43 -13.30
N PRO A 52 -7.30 2.27 -13.95
CA PRO A 52 -6.37 1.78 -14.97
C PRO A 52 -6.18 2.77 -16.11
N PHE A 53 -7.29 3.40 -16.56
CA PHE A 53 -7.26 4.40 -17.61
C PHE A 53 -6.60 5.70 -17.14
N ALA A 54 -6.94 6.18 -15.96
CA ALA A 54 -6.35 7.38 -15.37
C ALA A 54 -4.84 7.25 -15.16
N TRP A 55 -4.39 6.09 -14.67
CA TRP A 55 -2.98 5.78 -14.51
C TRP A 55 -2.24 5.75 -15.85
N ALA A 56 -2.78 5.03 -16.85
CA ALA A 56 -2.20 4.97 -18.19
C ALA A 56 -2.09 6.37 -18.81
N SER A 57 -3.12 7.20 -18.66
CA SER A 57 -3.14 8.57 -19.15
C SER A 57 -2.10 9.45 -18.45
N LEU A 58 -1.92 9.30 -17.14
CA LEU A 58 -0.88 10.00 -16.39
C LEU A 58 0.52 9.58 -16.85
N ALA A 59 0.76 8.27 -16.95
CA ALA A 59 2.03 7.73 -17.40
C ALA A 59 2.38 8.18 -18.84
N ALA A 60 1.40 8.15 -19.75
CA ALA A 60 1.59 8.63 -21.11
C ALA A 60 1.93 10.14 -21.18
N ARG A 61 1.33 10.95 -20.31
CA ARG A 61 1.59 12.40 -20.24
C ARG A 61 2.98 12.73 -19.69
N LEU A 62 3.42 11.99 -18.67
CA LEU A 62 4.69 12.27 -17.99
C LEU A 62 5.89 11.57 -18.67
N GLY A 63 5.66 10.51 -19.44
CA GLY A 63 6.66 9.57 -19.91
C GLY A 63 7.17 8.68 -18.79
N GLU A 64 7.87 9.25 -17.83
CA GLU A 64 8.28 8.61 -16.57
C GLU A 64 7.53 9.24 -15.41
N VAL A 65 7.00 8.42 -14.52
CA VAL A 65 6.31 8.91 -13.31
C VAL A 65 7.33 9.13 -12.19
N SER A 66 7.94 10.30 -12.19
CA SER A 66 8.90 10.73 -11.17
C SER A 66 8.44 12.02 -10.46
N PRO A 67 8.99 12.33 -9.27
CA PRO A 67 8.67 13.55 -8.56
C PRO A 67 8.94 14.80 -9.40
N GLU A 68 10.04 14.83 -10.14
CA GLU A 68 10.45 15.94 -11.00
C GLU A 68 9.43 16.16 -12.12
N ARG A 69 9.07 15.09 -12.84
CA ARG A 69 8.09 15.15 -13.93
C ARG A 69 6.71 15.61 -13.46
N VAL A 70 6.30 15.18 -12.27
CA VAL A 70 5.05 15.65 -11.66
C VAL A 70 5.11 17.14 -11.36
N LEU A 71 6.24 17.67 -10.85
CA LEU A 71 6.38 19.10 -10.61
C LEU A 71 6.45 19.91 -11.91
N GLU A 72 7.13 19.41 -12.95
CA GLU A 72 7.20 20.03 -14.29
C GLU A 72 5.80 20.15 -14.92
N ALA A 73 4.99 19.08 -14.82
CA ALA A 73 3.63 19.06 -15.34
C ALA A 73 2.70 20.07 -14.64
N GLY A 74 2.96 20.35 -13.36
CA GLY A 74 2.31 21.41 -12.60
C GLY A 74 0.78 21.45 -12.76
N PRO A 75 0.22 22.62 -13.20
CA PRO A 75 -1.23 22.78 -13.36
C PRO A 75 -1.89 21.83 -14.36
N ALA A 76 -1.16 21.31 -15.36
CA ALA A 76 -1.70 20.36 -16.34
C ALA A 76 -2.21 19.05 -15.70
N LEU A 77 -1.80 18.75 -14.44
CA LEU A 77 -2.33 17.63 -13.70
C LEU A 77 -3.78 17.83 -13.23
N GLU A 78 -4.33 19.05 -13.32
CA GLU A 78 -5.72 19.31 -12.91
C GLU A 78 -6.74 18.58 -13.80
N ASP A 79 -6.35 18.12 -14.98
CA ASP A 79 -7.16 17.24 -15.82
C ASP A 79 -7.51 15.91 -15.12
N PHE A 80 -6.69 15.48 -14.16
CA PHE A 80 -6.95 14.32 -13.28
C PHE A 80 -7.75 14.67 -12.02
N GLY A 81 -8.28 15.89 -11.95
CA GLY A 81 -9.00 16.44 -10.82
C GLY A 81 -8.11 17.24 -9.86
N LYS A 82 -8.60 18.42 -9.46
CA LYS A 82 -7.85 19.38 -8.61
C LYS A 82 -7.32 18.76 -7.30
N LYS A 83 -8.08 17.86 -6.69
CA LYS A 83 -7.69 17.18 -5.44
C LYS A 83 -6.51 16.22 -5.68
N THR A 84 -6.59 15.43 -6.74
CA THR A 84 -5.54 14.49 -7.17
C THR A 84 -4.26 15.23 -7.55
N ALA A 85 -4.38 16.28 -8.38
CA ALA A 85 -3.24 17.11 -8.77
C ALA A 85 -2.50 17.70 -7.55
N LYS A 86 -3.23 18.30 -6.62
CA LYS A 86 -2.65 18.84 -5.38
C LYS A 86 -1.98 17.76 -4.52
N ALA A 87 -2.53 16.55 -4.49
CA ALA A 87 -1.95 15.44 -3.75
C ALA A 87 -0.65 14.94 -4.42
N LEU A 88 -0.63 14.77 -5.74
CA LEU A 88 0.56 14.39 -6.51
C LEU A 88 1.69 15.41 -6.33
N LEU A 89 1.39 16.71 -6.50
CA LEU A 89 2.36 17.79 -6.31
C LEU A 89 2.90 17.83 -4.87
N GLY A 90 2.03 17.60 -3.89
CA GLY A 90 2.43 17.53 -2.48
C GLY A 90 3.34 16.33 -2.18
N ALA A 91 3.02 15.16 -2.72
CA ALA A 91 3.85 13.96 -2.60
C ALA A 91 5.22 14.15 -3.26
N ALA A 92 5.27 14.71 -4.48
CA ALA A 92 6.51 15.01 -5.19
C ALA A 92 7.42 15.95 -4.39
N LYS A 93 6.87 17.04 -3.86
CA LYS A 93 7.63 17.97 -2.98
C LYS A 93 8.15 17.29 -1.72
N ALA A 94 7.35 16.42 -1.10
CA ALA A 94 7.74 15.72 0.12
C ALA A 94 8.87 14.71 -0.13
N VAL A 95 8.88 14.03 -1.27
CA VAL A 95 9.95 13.10 -1.65
C VAL A 95 11.23 13.87 -1.97
N LEU A 96 11.17 14.90 -2.82
CA LEU A 96 12.34 15.70 -3.20
C LEU A 96 12.97 16.47 -2.03
N SER A 97 12.16 16.90 -1.06
CA SER A 97 12.67 17.54 0.14
C SER A 97 13.26 16.57 1.18
N GLY A 98 13.21 15.28 0.94
CA GLY A 98 13.64 14.24 1.89
C GLY A 98 12.69 14.09 3.10
N LYS A 99 11.55 14.79 3.12
CA LYS A 99 10.53 14.62 4.17
C LYS A 99 9.99 13.20 4.16
N ILE A 100 9.87 12.61 2.98
CA ILE A 100 9.49 11.20 2.76
C ILE A 100 10.56 10.56 1.87
N GLY A 101 11.17 9.49 2.34
CA GLY A 101 12.19 8.74 1.62
C GLY A 101 12.36 7.34 2.17
N MET A 102 12.91 6.45 1.37
CA MET A 102 13.09 5.03 1.71
C MET A 102 13.87 4.84 3.01
N GLU A 103 15.04 5.46 3.13
CA GLU A 103 15.91 5.35 4.31
C GLU A 103 15.21 5.83 5.57
N ARG A 104 14.57 7.00 5.48
CA ARG A 104 13.83 7.57 6.60
C ARG A 104 12.69 6.66 7.06
N LEU A 105 11.87 6.18 6.12
CA LEU A 105 10.76 5.30 6.45
C LEU A 105 11.26 3.96 7.00
N ALA A 106 12.36 3.42 6.47
CA ALA A 106 12.94 2.18 6.93
C ALA A 106 13.43 2.24 8.39
N ALA A 107 13.90 3.41 8.82
CA ALA A 107 14.39 3.65 10.18
C ALA A 107 13.29 3.83 11.23
N LEU A 108 12.03 4.07 10.82
CA LEU A 108 10.92 4.31 11.74
C LEU A 108 10.20 3.01 12.12
N PRO A 109 9.62 2.93 13.33
CA PRO A 109 8.61 1.93 13.67
C PRO A 109 7.41 2.01 12.72
N ASP A 110 6.67 0.88 12.57
CA ASP A 110 5.55 0.80 11.61
C ASP A 110 4.50 1.89 11.81
N ASP A 111 4.07 2.14 13.05
CA ASP A 111 3.05 3.15 13.36
C ASP A 111 3.52 4.57 13.02
N GLU A 112 4.79 4.87 13.27
CA GLU A 112 5.36 6.16 12.93
C GLU A 112 5.51 6.32 11.41
N ALA A 113 5.95 5.28 10.70
CA ALA A 113 6.06 5.27 9.25
C ALA A 113 4.68 5.46 8.59
N VAL A 114 3.64 4.77 9.10
CA VAL A 114 2.24 4.99 8.68
C VAL A 114 1.84 6.44 8.93
N GLY A 115 2.12 6.99 10.10
CA GLY A 115 1.80 8.39 10.44
C GLY A 115 2.46 9.40 9.49
N VAL A 116 3.74 9.17 9.16
CA VAL A 116 4.49 10.00 8.21
C VAL A 116 3.84 9.96 6.82
N LEU A 117 3.50 8.78 6.31
CA LEU A 117 2.83 8.62 5.02
C LEU A 117 1.43 9.25 5.01
N CYS A 118 0.64 9.03 6.07
CA CYS A 118 -0.70 9.62 6.22
C CYS A 118 -0.69 11.15 6.37
N SER A 119 0.46 11.78 6.63
CA SER A 119 0.58 13.23 6.59
C SER A 119 0.43 13.82 5.18
N LEU A 120 0.55 12.99 4.14
CA LEU A 120 0.30 13.37 2.76
C LEU A 120 -1.20 13.39 2.44
N ARG A 121 -1.59 14.35 1.61
CA ARG A 121 -2.96 14.43 1.10
C ARG A 121 -3.30 13.19 0.28
N CYS A 122 -4.50 12.64 0.46
CA CYS A 122 -5.00 11.45 -0.22
C CYS A 122 -4.24 10.14 0.10
N VAL A 123 -3.36 10.14 1.09
CA VAL A 123 -2.77 8.92 1.65
C VAL A 123 -3.49 8.58 2.95
N ASP A 124 -4.12 7.43 2.99
CA ASP A 124 -4.75 6.86 4.19
C ASP A 124 -3.95 5.67 4.71
N VAL A 125 -4.38 5.12 5.83
CA VAL A 125 -3.74 3.98 6.49
C VAL A 125 -3.58 2.80 5.54
N ARG A 126 -4.61 2.50 4.73
CA ARG A 126 -4.57 1.39 3.77
C ARG A 126 -3.46 1.57 2.72
N LEU A 127 -3.35 2.75 2.13
CA LEU A 127 -2.28 3.04 1.17
C LEU A 127 -0.91 3.03 1.83
N ALA A 128 -0.79 3.61 3.05
CA ALA A 128 0.45 3.60 3.80
C ALA A 128 0.92 2.17 4.10
N VAL A 129 0.04 1.29 4.57
CA VAL A 129 0.33 -0.13 4.83
C VAL A 129 0.76 -0.84 3.55
N ARG A 130 0.05 -0.62 2.42
CA ARG A 130 0.43 -1.16 1.12
C ARG A 130 1.86 -0.78 0.70
N ILE A 131 2.26 0.47 0.98
CA ILE A 131 3.62 0.95 0.72
C ILE A 131 4.64 0.25 1.63
N LEU A 132 4.34 0.09 2.92
CA LEU A 132 5.24 -0.60 3.84
C LEU A 132 5.45 -2.06 3.44
N ILE A 133 4.41 -2.76 3.02
CA ILE A 133 4.49 -4.15 2.54
C ILE A 133 5.20 -4.21 1.18
N GLY A 134 4.71 -3.46 0.20
CA GLY A 134 5.12 -3.58 -1.20
C GLY A 134 6.51 -3.01 -1.47
N VAL A 135 6.78 -1.81 -0.96
CA VAL A 135 8.01 -1.06 -1.25
C VAL A 135 9.10 -1.34 -0.22
N LEU A 136 8.76 -1.22 1.08
CA LEU A 136 9.73 -1.44 2.17
C LEU A 136 9.88 -2.91 2.57
N ARG A 137 9.06 -3.81 2.00
CA ARG A 137 9.11 -5.25 2.25
C ARG A 137 8.94 -5.62 3.73
N ARG A 138 8.13 -4.86 4.45
CA ARG A 138 7.81 -5.17 5.84
C ARG A 138 6.78 -6.29 5.94
N PRO A 139 7.10 -7.41 6.59
CA PRO A 139 6.27 -8.61 6.52
C PRO A 139 5.10 -8.64 7.53
N ASP A 140 5.09 -7.74 8.53
CA ASP A 140 4.13 -7.81 9.64
C ASP A 140 3.56 -6.44 10.05
N VAL A 141 2.94 -5.73 9.09
CA VAL A 141 2.32 -4.41 9.32
C VAL A 141 0.79 -4.45 9.29
N LEU A 142 0.20 -5.62 9.48
CA LEU A 142 -1.25 -5.78 9.56
C LEU A 142 -1.84 -4.90 10.68
N ARG A 143 -2.91 -4.19 10.36
CA ARG A 143 -3.56 -3.26 11.29
C ARG A 143 -5.02 -3.60 11.51
N PHE A 144 -5.45 -3.52 12.76
CA PHE A 144 -6.85 -3.74 13.13
C PHE A 144 -7.79 -2.64 12.59
N ASP A 145 -7.30 -1.42 12.42
CA ASP A 145 -8.06 -0.29 11.88
C ASP A 145 -8.24 -0.32 10.35
N ASP A 146 -7.60 -1.26 9.65
CA ASP A 146 -7.87 -1.51 8.24
C ASP A 146 -9.15 -2.34 8.05
N GLU A 147 -10.17 -1.70 7.50
CA GLU A 147 -11.48 -2.33 7.25
C GLU A 147 -11.39 -3.49 6.25
N ALA A 148 -10.52 -3.39 5.24
CA ALA A 148 -10.36 -4.46 4.25
C ALA A 148 -9.77 -5.72 4.89
N VAL A 149 -8.81 -5.56 5.81
CA VAL A 149 -8.24 -6.67 6.58
C VAL A 149 -9.31 -7.32 7.44
N ARG A 150 -10.10 -6.54 8.21
CA ARG A 150 -11.17 -7.10 9.03
C ARG A 150 -12.22 -7.82 8.20
N SER A 151 -12.62 -7.22 7.08
CA SER A 151 -13.60 -7.85 6.18
C SER A 151 -13.08 -9.14 5.56
N GLY A 152 -11.80 -9.19 5.22
CA GLY A 152 -11.13 -10.40 4.75
C GLY A 152 -11.12 -11.50 5.82
N LEU A 153 -10.68 -11.18 7.03
CA LEU A 153 -10.67 -12.09 8.16
C LEU A 153 -12.07 -12.62 8.48
N MET A 154 -13.09 -11.75 8.45
CA MET A 154 -14.47 -12.17 8.67
C MET A 154 -14.94 -13.19 7.64
N ARG A 155 -14.59 -12.99 6.36
CA ARG A 155 -14.98 -13.91 5.29
C ARG A 155 -14.30 -15.27 5.43
N VAL A 156 -13.04 -15.30 5.83
CA VAL A 156 -12.24 -16.53 5.89
C VAL A 156 -12.44 -17.27 7.21
N HIS A 157 -12.43 -16.54 8.33
CA HIS A 157 -12.41 -17.11 9.68
C HIS A 157 -13.69 -16.83 10.51
N GLY A 158 -14.63 -16.10 9.94
CA GLY A 158 -15.90 -15.75 10.60
C GLY A 158 -15.80 -14.57 11.58
N PRO A 159 -16.94 -14.22 12.24
CA PRO A 159 -17.07 -12.96 12.98
C PRO A 159 -16.10 -12.77 14.16
N ARG A 160 -15.67 -13.86 14.80
CA ARG A 160 -14.76 -13.77 15.96
C ARG A 160 -13.39 -13.20 15.59
N SER A 161 -12.93 -13.43 14.35
CA SER A 161 -11.64 -12.94 13.86
C SER A 161 -11.61 -11.42 13.66
N CYS A 162 -12.76 -10.76 13.53
CA CYS A 162 -12.86 -9.31 13.40
C CYS A 162 -12.88 -8.57 14.72
N THR A 163 -12.91 -9.26 15.87
CA THR A 163 -12.73 -8.61 17.17
C THR A 163 -11.25 -8.27 17.37
N ARG A 164 -10.97 -7.30 18.23
CA ARG A 164 -9.56 -6.97 18.55
C ARG A 164 -8.79 -8.18 19.08
N GLU A 165 -9.41 -8.95 19.96
CA GLU A 165 -8.81 -10.17 20.52
C GLU A 165 -8.54 -11.22 19.42
N GLY A 166 -9.52 -11.47 18.54
CA GLY A 166 -9.38 -12.40 17.42
C GLY A 166 -8.31 -11.97 16.43
N PHE A 167 -8.23 -10.67 16.16
CA PHE A 167 -7.19 -10.09 15.29
C PHE A 167 -5.78 -10.25 15.90
N GLU A 168 -5.60 -9.97 17.20
CA GLU A 168 -4.30 -10.14 17.85
C GLU A 168 -3.90 -11.63 17.93
N ALA A 169 -4.85 -12.52 18.14
CA ALA A 169 -4.60 -13.96 18.07
C ALA A 169 -4.19 -14.40 16.66
N PHE A 170 -4.83 -13.83 15.63
CA PHE A 170 -4.45 -14.05 14.23
C PHE A 170 -3.02 -13.56 13.97
N ARG A 171 -2.69 -12.32 14.33
CA ARG A 171 -1.34 -11.77 14.17
C ARG A 171 -0.29 -12.64 14.85
N ALA A 172 -0.52 -13.01 16.12
CA ALA A 172 0.41 -13.84 16.88
C ALA A 172 0.68 -15.21 16.21
N ARG A 173 -0.35 -15.82 15.61
CA ARG A 173 -0.22 -17.08 14.86
C ARG A 173 0.64 -16.94 13.61
N HIS A 174 0.51 -15.83 12.89
CA HIS A 174 1.15 -15.62 11.60
C HIS A 174 2.49 -14.90 11.70
N ALA A 175 2.84 -14.37 12.86
CA ALA A 175 4.11 -13.68 13.04
C ALA A 175 5.31 -14.56 12.61
N PRO A 176 6.34 -13.96 11.95
CA PRO A 176 6.50 -12.55 11.61
C PRO A 176 5.94 -12.18 10.21
N PHE A 177 5.06 -12.95 9.63
CA PHE A 177 4.56 -12.80 8.25
C PHE A 177 3.06 -12.46 8.19
N GLY A 178 2.55 -11.72 9.16
CA GLY A 178 1.14 -11.39 9.25
C GLY A 178 0.58 -10.60 8.06
N SER A 179 1.45 -9.95 7.25
CA SER A 179 1.07 -9.17 6.07
C SER A 179 1.49 -9.81 4.74
N ALA A 180 2.07 -11.00 4.79
CA ALA A 180 2.55 -11.70 3.59
C ALA A 180 1.41 -12.33 2.79
#